data_e9acacdd42ab455332875e67286cc25f
#
_entry.id   e9acacdd42ab455332875e67286cc25f
#
_cell.length_a   1.000
_cell.length_b   1.000
_cell.length_c   1.000
_cell.angle_alpha   90.00
_cell.angle_beta   90.00
_cell.angle_gamma   90.00
#
_symmetry.space_group_name_H-M   'P 1'
#
loop_
_entity.id
_entity.type
_entity.pdbx_description
1 polymer ?
#
loop_
_entity_poly.entity_id
_entity_poly.type
_entity_poly.pdbx_seq_one_letter_code
_entity_poly.pdbx_strand_id
1 'polypeptide(L)'
;MGLRGIVMYATPVCYLFAEPAELYFVYRALYAQYCCRLHTVSSQTGDILQLSRQFECVFQESHPHLYYHLLAIAAPPLKLVFNWIVFAFAGYLEVGQVMALWDRILAWDSLLVVPVAAAAILAFREKRLLECTCADEVHLVLADASTLQVVQLLQLYLFKDRIDALRD
;
A
#
# COMPACT_ATOMS: atom_id res chain seq x y z
N MET A 1 7.69 -12.42 -14.40
CA MET A 1 6.51 -11.53 -14.29
C MET A 1 6.09 -11.05 -15.67
N GLY A 2 4.82 -11.21 -16.04
CA GLY A 2 4.36 -10.90 -17.38
C GLY A 2 4.06 -9.40 -17.60
N LEU A 3 3.71 -9.04 -18.83
CA LEU A 3 3.28 -7.70 -19.27
C LEU A 3 2.30 -6.98 -18.29
N ARG A 4 1.51 -7.75 -17.54
CA ARG A 4 0.52 -7.22 -16.59
C ARG A 4 1.14 -6.30 -15.53
N GLY A 5 2.33 -6.62 -15.01
CA GLY A 5 3.00 -5.79 -14.01
C GLY A 5 3.42 -4.43 -14.56
N ILE A 6 3.99 -4.41 -15.76
CA ILE A 6 4.44 -3.18 -16.42
C ILE A 6 3.26 -2.25 -16.70
N VAL A 7 2.14 -2.79 -17.19
CA VAL A 7 0.93 -2.02 -17.50
C VAL A 7 0.33 -1.38 -16.24
N MET A 8 0.31 -2.10 -15.11
CA MET A 8 -0.23 -1.59 -13.84
C MET A 8 0.48 -0.30 -13.38
N TYR A 9 1.82 -0.25 -13.50
CA TYR A 9 2.57 0.96 -13.13
C TYR A 9 2.49 2.07 -14.19
N ALA A 10 2.36 1.71 -15.47
CA ALA A 10 2.25 2.71 -16.52
C ALA A 10 0.91 3.45 -16.46
N THR A 11 -0.17 2.76 -16.10
CA THR A 11 -1.54 3.31 -16.13
C THR A 11 -1.67 4.64 -15.37
N PRO A 12 -1.25 4.81 -14.10
CA PRO A 12 -1.35 6.11 -13.43
C PRO A 12 -0.57 7.22 -14.15
N VAL A 13 0.62 6.91 -14.69
CA VAL A 13 1.48 7.90 -15.36
C VAL A 13 0.85 8.39 -16.67
N CYS A 14 0.06 7.53 -17.36
CA CYS A 14 -0.66 7.92 -18.58
C CYS A 14 -1.70 9.04 -18.36
N TYR A 15 -2.16 9.25 -17.12
CA TYR A 15 -3.05 10.37 -16.81
C TYR A 15 -2.34 11.71 -16.70
N LEU A 16 -1.00 11.72 -16.58
CA LEU A 16 -0.21 12.95 -16.41
C LEU A 16 0.36 13.47 -17.73
N PHE A 17 0.66 12.59 -18.67
CA PHE A 17 1.40 12.92 -19.89
C PHE A 17 0.63 12.49 -21.12
N ALA A 18 0.34 13.44 -22.00
CA ALA A 18 -0.28 13.20 -23.30
C ALA A 18 0.75 12.81 -24.39
N GLU A 19 1.97 13.34 -24.28
CA GLU A 19 3.04 13.08 -25.23
C GLU A 19 3.75 11.75 -24.93
N PRO A 20 3.77 10.80 -25.90
CA PRO A 20 4.35 9.47 -25.66
C PRO A 20 5.83 9.47 -25.28
N ALA A 21 6.60 10.44 -25.77
CA ALA A 21 8.02 10.57 -25.45
C ALA A 21 8.23 10.97 -23.99
N GLU A 22 7.48 11.95 -23.49
CA GLU A 22 7.54 12.39 -22.09
C GLU A 22 7.10 11.26 -21.15
N LEU A 23 5.96 10.62 -21.48
CA LEU A 23 5.46 9.45 -20.77
C LEU A 23 6.55 8.36 -20.64
N TYR A 24 7.22 8.04 -21.75
CA TYR A 24 8.26 7.01 -21.77
C TYR A 24 9.44 7.36 -20.85
N PHE A 25 9.95 8.60 -20.92
CA PHE A 25 11.09 8.99 -20.09
C PHE A 25 10.76 9.03 -18.61
N VAL A 26 9.59 9.55 -18.24
CA VAL A 26 9.15 9.59 -16.83
C VAL A 26 8.89 8.18 -16.32
N TYR A 27 8.14 7.38 -17.07
CA TYR A 27 7.87 5.99 -16.70
C TYR A 27 9.16 5.18 -16.54
N ARG A 28 10.11 5.30 -17.48
CA ARG A 28 11.40 4.63 -17.44
C ARG A 28 12.18 5.00 -16.16
N ALA A 29 12.22 6.27 -15.80
CA ALA A 29 12.89 6.75 -14.59
C ALA A 29 12.24 6.18 -13.32
N LEU A 30 10.91 6.27 -13.20
CA LEU A 30 10.14 5.69 -12.09
C LEU A 30 10.34 4.18 -11.99
N TYR A 31 10.27 3.47 -13.11
CA TYR A 31 10.44 2.03 -13.13
C TYR A 31 11.85 1.63 -12.67
N ALA A 32 12.88 2.26 -13.21
CA ALA A 32 14.27 1.93 -12.89
C ALA A 32 14.61 2.25 -11.42
N GLN A 33 14.04 3.30 -10.85
CA GLN A 33 14.36 3.73 -9.48
C GLN A 33 13.54 3.00 -8.42
N TYR A 34 12.25 2.74 -8.67
CA TYR A 34 11.33 2.21 -7.66
C TYR A 34 10.68 0.89 -8.07
N CYS A 35 10.00 0.84 -9.23
CA CYS A 35 9.13 -0.29 -9.55
C CYS A 35 9.88 -1.59 -9.77
N CYS A 36 11.10 -1.55 -10.32
CA CYS A 36 11.92 -2.74 -10.50
C CYS A 36 12.23 -3.45 -9.17
N ARG A 37 12.37 -2.70 -8.09
CA ARG A 37 12.64 -3.23 -6.73
C ARG A 37 11.45 -4.00 -6.17
N LEU A 38 10.22 -3.64 -6.53
CA LEU A 38 9.01 -4.33 -6.12
C LEU A 38 8.86 -5.73 -6.75
N HIS A 39 9.66 -6.03 -7.76
CA HIS A 39 9.71 -7.34 -8.43
C HIS A 39 10.99 -8.13 -8.17
N THR A 40 11.95 -7.52 -7.48
CA THR A 40 13.22 -8.14 -7.17
C THR A 40 13.14 -8.84 -5.81
N VAL A 41 13.45 -10.14 -5.82
CA VAL A 41 13.55 -10.93 -4.59
C VAL A 41 15.00 -10.90 -4.13
N SER A 42 15.34 -9.94 -3.29
CA SER A 42 16.64 -9.82 -2.65
C SER A 42 16.50 -9.39 -1.20
N SER A 43 17.60 -9.39 -0.46
CA SER A 43 17.64 -8.90 0.92
C SER A 43 18.01 -7.41 1.02
N GLN A 44 18.05 -6.69 -0.09
CA GLN A 44 18.40 -5.27 -0.09
C GLN A 44 17.25 -4.40 0.43
N THR A 45 17.60 -3.26 0.99
CA THR A 45 16.63 -2.30 1.52
C THR A 45 15.69 -1.80 0.42
N GLY A 46 14.38 -1.94 0.66
CA GLY A 46 13.33 -1.50 -0.26
C GLY A 46 12.90 -2.54 -1.29
N ASP A 47 13.43 -3.76 -1.27
CA ASP A 47 12.96 -4.85 -2.10
C ASP A 47 11.72 -5.51 -1.49
N ILE A 48 10.99 -6.29 -2.28
CA ILE A 48 9.68 -6.84 -1.90
C ILE A 48 9.71 -7.64 -0.59
N LEU A 49 10.77 -8.40 -0.32
CA LEU A 49 10.90 -9.15 0.94
C LEU A 49 11.04 -8.22 2.14
N GLN A 50 11.86 -7.19 2.02
CA GLN A 50 12.05 -6.21 3.08
C GLN A 50 10.76 -5.41 3.34
N LEU A 51 10.05 -5.00 2.29
CA LEU A 51 8.77 -4.29 2.40
C LEU A 51 7.69 -5.16 3.05
N SER A 52 7.64 -6.44 2.68
CA SER A 52 6.71 -7.42 3.29
C SER A 52 6.98 -7.59 4.78
N ARG A 53 8.26 -7.73 5.16
CA ARG A 53 8.68 -7.82 6.55
C ARG A 53 8.35 -6.55 7.34
N GLN A 54 8.59 -5.38 6.75
CA GLN A 54 8.25 -4.09 7.36
C GLN A 54 6.75 -3.96 7.61
N PHE A 55 5.93 -4.38 6.64
CA PHE A 55 4.48 -4.42 6.83
C PHE A 55 4.11 -5.27 8.03
N GLU A 56 4.62 -6.51 8.12
CA GLU A 56 4.28 -7.42 9.22
C GLU A 56 4.72 -6.87 10.57
N CYS A 57 5.95 -6.35 10.69
CA CYS A 57 6.44 -5.74 11.92
C CYS A 57 5.55 -4.57 12.35
N VAL A 58 5.34 -3.59 11.46
CA VAL A 58 4.57 -2.38 11.76
C VAL A 58 3.12 -2.74 12.13
N PHE A 59 2.48 -3.64 11.38
CA PHE A 59 1.09 -3.97 11.61
C PHE A 59 0.89 -4.83 12.86
N GLN A 60 1.77 -5.79 13.11
CA GLN A 60 1.72 -6.62 14.32
C GLN A 60 1.97 -5.80 15.58
N GLU A 61 2.90 -4.85 15.55
CA GLU A 61 3.21 -3.99 16.69
C GLU A 61 2.09 -2.99 16.99
N SER A 62 1.50 -2.38 15.95
CA SER A 62 0.50 -1.33 16.10
C SER A 62 -0.92 -1.87 16.36
N HIS A 63 -1.29 -3.01 15.77
CA HIS A 63 -2.63 -3.61 15.84
C HIS A 63 -2.57 -5.13 16.10
N PRO A 64 -1.98 -5.59 17.21
CA PRO A 64 -1.78 -7.01 17.49
C PRO A 64 -3.10 -7.78 17.54
N HIS A 65 -4.15 -7.19 18.11
CA HIS A 65 -5.45 -7.84 18.23
C HIS A 65 -6.04 -8.17 16.85
N LEU A 66 -6.03 -7.19 15.92
CA LEU A 66 -6.50 -7.41 14.55
C LEU A 66 -5.61 -8.40 13.80
N TYR A 67 -4.29 -8.31 13.98
CA TYR A 67 -3.33 -9.21 13.34
C TYR A 67 -3.64 -10.68 13.67
N TYR A 68 -3.78 -11.02 14.96
CA TYR A 68 -4.06 -12.40 15.37
C TYR A 68 -5.48 -12.85 15.06
N HIS A 69 -6.46 -11.95 15.09
CA HIS A 69 -7.81 -12.27 14.63
C HIS A 69 -7.84 -12.70 13.17
N LEU A 70 -7.19 -11.94 12.27
CA LEU A 70 -7.10 -12.27 10.85
C LEU A 70 -6.39 -13.62 10.61
N LEU A 71 -5.34 -13.93 11.38
CA LEU A 71 -4.70 -15.26 11.33
C LEU A 71 -5.67 -16.37 11.75
N ALA A 72 -6.45 -16.15 12.79
CA ALA A 72 -7.39 -17.16 13.33
C ALA A 72 -8.48 -17.53 12.32
N ILE A 73 -8.94 -16.57 11.48
CA ILE A 73 -9.95 -16.80 10.43
C ILE A 73 -9.33 -17.18 9.08
N ALA A 74 -8.07 -17.63 9.06
CA ALA A 74 -7.32 -18.04 7.86
C ALA A 74 -7.19 -16.95 6.78
N ALA A 75 -7.14 -15.68 7.18
CA ALA A 75 -6.93 -14.51 6.33
C ALA A 75 -5.60 -13.81 6.68
N PRO A 76 -4.41 -14.40 6.43
CA PRO A 76 -3.12 -13.83 6.85
C PRO A 76 -2.95 -12.41 6.29
N PRO A 77 -2.64 -11.40 7.13
CA PRO A 77 -2.56 -10.00 6.73
C PRO A 77 -1.67 -9.74 5.52
N LEU A 78 -0.48 -10.33 5.50
CA LEU A 78 0.44 -10.16 4.37
C LEU A 78 -0.17 -10.67 3.05
N LYS A 79 -0.90 -11.78 3.06
CA LYS A 79 -1.55 -12.31 1.86
C LYS A 79 -2.60 -11.36 1.30
N LEU A 80 -3.32 -10.64 2.17
CA LEU A 80 -4.33 -9.66 1.79
C LEU A 80 -3.71 -8.45 1.08
N VAL A 81 -2.57 -7.96 1.58
CA VAL A 81 -1.96 -6.72 1.10
C VAL A 81 -0.80 -6.92 0.14
N PHE A 82 -0.32 -8.13 -0.07
CA PHE A 82 0.87 -8.42 -0.86
C PHE A 82 0.81 -7.79 -2.27
N ASN A 83 -0.31 -7.92 -2.95
CA ASN A 83 -0.50 -7.31 -4.26
C ASN A 83 -0.55 -5.78 -4.21
N TRP A 84 -1.05 -5.19 -3.12
CA TRP A 84 -1.00 -3.73 -2.93
C TRP A 84 0.44 -3.25 -2.85
N ILE A 85 1.28 -3.98 -2.12
CA ILE A 85 2.71 -3.67 -1.99
C ILE A 85 3.41 -3.86 -3.33
N VAL A 86 3.24 -5.02 -3.98
CA VAL A 86 3.86 -5.33 -5.28
C VAL A 86 3.54 -4.28 -6.33
N PHE A 87 2.30 -3.79 -6.40
CA PHE A 87 1.88 -2.81 -7.41
C PHE A 87 1.89 -1.36 -6.90
N ALA A 88 2.44 -1.12 -5.69
CA ALA A 88 2.40 0.20 -5.05
C ALA A 88 0.99 0.83 -5.17
N PHE A 89 -0.04 0.02 -4.89
CA PHE A 89 -1.47 0.32 -4.97
C PHE A 89 -2.03 0.62 -6.37
N ALA A 90 -1.23 0.59 -7.44
CA ALA A 90 -1.76 0.76 -8.80
C ALA A 90 -2.81 -0.31 -9.10
N GLY A 91 -4.00 0.14 -9.54
CA GLY A 91 -5.15 -0.71 -9.81
C GLY A 91 -5.96 -1.17 -8.59
N TYR A 92 -5.62 -0.69 -7.38
CA TYR A 92 -6.35 -0.99 -6.14
C TYR A 92 -6.98 0.26 -5.53
N LEU A 93 -6.38 1.42 -5.73
CA LEU A 93 -6.92 2.71 -5.32
C LEU A 93 -7.33 3.51 -6.56
N GLU A 94 -8.14 4.54 -6.34
CA GLU A 94 -8.42 5.53 -7.36
C GLU A 94 -7.12 6.21 -7.82
N VAL A 95 -7.02 6.54 -9.11
CA VAL A 95 -5.79 7.07 -9.73
C VAL A 95 -5.24 8.28 -8.97
N GLY A 96 -6.11 9.22 -8.57
CA GLY A 96 -5.71 10.38 -7.79
C GLY A 96 -5.07 10.02 -6.44
N GLN A 97 -5.55 8.96 -5.78
CA GLN A 97 -4.99 8.46 -4.52
C GLN A 97 -3.66 7.71 -4.74
N VAL A 98 -3.55 6.96 -5.84
CA VAL A 98 -2.28 6.33 -6.24
C VAL A 98 -1.21 7.39 -6.47
N MET A 99 -1.53 8.44 -7.23
CA MET A 99 -0.61 9.55 -7.49
C MET A 99 -0.20 10.26 -6.21
N ALA A 100 -1.15 10.55 -5.33
CA ALA A 100 -0.87 11.17 -4.04
C ALA A 100 0.05 10.31 -3.15
N LEU A 101 -0.07 8.97 -3.22
CA LEU A 101 0.84 8.05 -2.54
C LEU A 101 2.24 8.07 -3.18
N TRP A 102 2.31 8.04 -4.51
CA TRP A 102 3.58 8.04 -5.25
C TRP A 102 4.35 9.35 -5.06
N ASP A 103 3.67 10.49 -4.93
CA ASP A 103 4.30 11.75 -4.55
C ASP A 103 5.07 11.63 -3.23
N ARG A 104 4.57 10.85 -2.26
CA ARG A 104 5.26 10.60 -0.99
C ARG A 104 6.45 9.65 -1.17
N ILE A 105 6.33 8.66 -2.04
CA ILE A 105 7.47 7.80 -2.40
C ILE A 105 8.60 8.64 -2.98
N LEU A 106 8.28 9.55 -3.91
CA LEU A 106 9.24 10.45 -4.53
C LEU A 106 9.81 11.46 -3.54
N ALA A 107 8.96 12.10 -2.74
CA ALA A 107 9.37 13.13 -1.78
C ALA A 107 10.31 12.58 -0.68
N TRP A 108 10.10 11.34 -0.27
CA TRP A 108 10.92 10.70 0.77
C TRP A 108 11.99 9.76 0.20
N ASP A 109 12.05 9.63 -1.11
CA ASP A 109 12.93 8.67 -1.83
C ASP A 109 12.86 7.25 -1.21
N SER A 110 11.66 6.81 -0.84
CA SER A 110 11.49 5.59 -0.07
C SER A 110 10.21 4.83 -0.41
N LEU A 111 10.34 3.53 -0.67
CA LEU A 111 9.22 2.60 -0.83
C LEU A 111 8.57 2.18 0.51
N LEU A 112 9.15 2.55 1.66
CA LEU A 112 8.58 2.21 2.98
C LEU A 112 7.20 2.83 3.22
N VAL A 113 6.84 3.87 2.48
CA VAL A 113 5.49 4.46 2.49
C VAL A 113 4.42 3.43 2.12
N VAL A 114 4.76 2.48 1.23
CA VAL A 114 3.80 1.49 0.69
C VAL A 114 3.32 0.51 1.77
N PRO A 115 4.19 -0.20 2.51
CA PRO A 115 3.74 -1.08 3.59
C PRO A 115 3.05 -0.32 4.74
N VAL A 116 3.46 0.91 5.02
CA VAL A 116 2.80 1.74 6.04
C VAL A 116 1.38 2.13 5.58
N ALA A 117 1.19 2.47 4.30
CA ALA A 117 -0.14 2.73 3.75
C ALA A 117 -1.03 1.48 3.82
N ALA A 118 -0.49 0.29 3.55
CA ALA A 118 -1.22 -0.96 3.68
C ALA A 118 -1.68 -1.21 5.12
N ALA A 119 -0.80 -1.01 6.11
CA ALA A 119 -1.14 -1.12 7.52
C ALA A 119 -2.21 -0.10 7.94
N ALA A 120 -2.09 1.15 7.48
CA ALA A 120 -3.06 2.21 7.75
C ALA A 120 -4.46 1.90 7.22
N ILE A 121 -4.56 1.29 6.02
CA ILE A 121 -5.86 0.88 5.45
C ILE A 121 -6.50 -0.24 6.27
N LEU A 122 -5.73 -1.26 6.68
CA LEU A 122 -6.26 -2.32 7.55
C LEU A 122 -6.70 -1.76 8.91
N ALA A 123 -5.90 -0.89 9.51
CA ALA A 123 -6.22 -0.21 10.76
C ALA A 123 -7.50 0.64 10.65
N PHE A 124 -7.68 1.36 9.54
CA PHE A 124 -8.90 2.13 9.29
C PHE A 124 -10.16 1.25 9.21
N ARG A 125 -10.01 0.03 8.71
CA ARG A 125 -11.10 -0.96 8.59
C ARG A 125 -11.20 -1.89 9.82
N GLU A 126 -10.41 -1.67 10.88
CA GLU A 126 -10.27 -2.58 12.03
C GLU A 126 -11.62 -3.05 12.59
N LYS A 127 -12.56 -2.15 12.87
CA LYS A 127 -13.87 -2.52 13.43
C LYS A 127 -14.63 -3.51 12.56
N ARG A 128 -14.68 -3.26 11.26
CA ARG A 128 -15.36 -4.15 10.30
C ARG A 128 -14.64 -5.46 10.09
N LEU A 129 -13.29 -5.43 10.13
CA LEU A 129 -12.47 -6.63 9.98
C LEU A 129 -12.55 -7.55 11.19
N LEU A 130 -12.70 -7.00 12.40
CA LEU A 130 -12.91 -7.79 13.62
C LEU A 130 -14.28 -8.48 13.68
N GLU A 131 -15.27 -7.99 12.93
CA GLU A 131 -16.59 -8.62 12.79
C GLU A 131 -16.61 -9.78 11.81
N CYS A 132 -15.59 -9.89 10.92
CA CYS A 132 -15.49 -10.95 9.92
C CYS A 132 -15.19 -12.30 10.58
N THR A 133 -15.82 -13.35 10.06
CA THR A 133 -15.67 -14.73 10.54
C THR A 133 -14.91 -15.62 9.57
N CYS A 134 -14.74 -15.18 8.32
CA CYS A 134 -14.02 -15.91 7.29
C CYS A 134 -13.26 -14.98 6.32
N ALA A 135 -12.34 -15.56 5.55
CA ALA A 135 -11.50 -14.83 4.60
C ALA A 135 -12.31 -14.13 3.48
N ASP A 136 -13.43 -14.70 3.05
CA ASP A 136 -14.24 -14.13 1.98
C ASP A 136 -14.90 -12.81 2.42
N GLU A 137 -15.37 -12.74 3.67
CA GLU A 137 -15.91 -11.50 4.25
C GLU A 137 -14.83 -10.41 4.34
N VAL A 138 -13.60 -10.78 4.71
CA VAL A 138 -12.46 -9.86 4.72
C VAL A 138 -12.20 -9.28 3.34
N HIS A 139 -12.23 -10.13 2.29
CA HIS A 139 -12.06 -9.66 0.91
C HIS A 139 -13.18 -8.69 0.49
N LEU A 140 -14.41 -8.91 0.90
CA LEU A 140 -15.53 -7.99 0.63
C LEU A 140 -15.34 -6.64 1.33
N VAL A 141 -14.91 -6.64 2.59
CA VAL A 141 -14.62 -5.41 3.33
C VAL A 141 -13.49 -4.61 2.69
N LEU A 142 -12.48 -5.28 2.14
CA LEU A 142 -11.31 -4.64 1.53
C LEU A 142 -11.52 -4.27 0.05
N ALA A 143 -12.54 -4.82 -0.62
CA ALA A 143 -12.83 -4.52 -2.04
C ALA A 143 -13.29 -3.07 -2.26
N ASP A 144 -13.95 -2.45 -1.27
CA ASP A 144 -14.38 -1.06 -1.35
C ASP A 144 -13.24 -0.10 -1.00
N ALA A 145 -12.48 0.29 -2.00
CA ALA A 145 -11.39 1.25 -1.89
C ALA A 145 -11.78 2.67 -2.33
N SER A 146 -13.01 2.88 -2.83
CA SER A 146 -13.45 4.12 -3.47
C SER A 146 -13.48 5.35 -2.54
N THR A 147 -13.61 5.14 -1.24
CA THR A 147 -13.70 6.21 -0.23
C THR A 147 -12.39 6.49 0.50
N LEU A 148 -11.31 5.78 0.15
CA LEU A 148 -10.04 5.87 0.87
C LEU A 148 -9.26 7.13 0.47
N GLN A 149 -8.99 7.98 1.45
CA GLN A 149 -8.12 9.15 1.31
C GLN A 149 -6.74 8.81 1.91
N VAL A 150 -5.85 8.26 1.07
CA VAL A 150 -4.59 7.65 1.52
C VAL A 150 -3.71 8.58 2.32
N VAL A 151 -3.62 9.86 1.93
CA VAL A 151 -2.79 10.85 2.65
C VAL A 151 -3.33 11.10 4.05
N GLN A 152 -4.64 11.25 4.19
CA GLN A 152 -5.27 11.45 5.49
C GLN A 152 -5.12 10.23 6.38
N LEU A 153 -5.27 9.02 5.80
CA LEU A 153 -5.07 7.76 6.51
C LEU A 153 -3.63 7.61 7.02
N LEU A 154 -2.64 7.93 6.18
CA LEU A 154 -1.24 7.94 6.59
C LEU A 154 -0.97 8.93 7.72
N GLN A 155 -1.54 10.13 7.65
CA GLN A 155 -1.40 11.13 8.70
C GLN A 155 -2.02 10.65 10.02
N LEU A 156 -3.24 10.13 9.99
CA LEU A 156 -3.90 9.59 11.17
C LEU A 156 -3.13 8.41 11.77
N TYR A 157 -2.63 7.52 10.92
CA TYR A 157 -1.89 6.35 11.37
C TYR A 157 -0.53 6.69 12.00
N LEU A 158 0.24 7.60 11.36
CA LEU A 158 1.58 7.97 11.81
C LEU A 158 1.58 8.96 12.99
N PHE A 159 0.54 9.79 13.13
CA PHE A 159 0.49 10.87 14.12
C PHE A 159 -0.66 10.74 15.11
N LYS A 160 -1.20 9.54 15.31
CA LYS A 160 -2.33 9.28 16.19
C LYS A 160 -2.12 9.87 17.58
N ASP A 161 -0.99 9.59 18.21
CA ASP A 161 -0.69 10.07 19.56
C ASP A 161 -0.60 11.60 19.66
N ARG A 162 -0.15 12.26 18.59
CA ARG A 162 -0.10 13.74 18.54
C ARG A 162 -1.47 14.35 18.34
N ILE A 163 -2.34 13.67 17.59
CA ILE A 163 -3.72 14.14 17.34
C ILE A 163 -4.54 13.99 18.61
N ASP A 164 -4.38 12.89 19.34
CA ASP A 164 -5.07 12.68 20.61
C ASP A 164 -4.60 13.68 21.67
N ALA A 165 -3.30 13.99 21.74
CA ALA A 165 -2.75 15.00 22.63
C ALA A 165 -3.17 16.46 22.31
N LEU A 166 -3.72 16.74 21.12
CA LEU A 166 -4.26 18.05 20.75
C LEU A 166 -5.76 18.19 21.05
N ARG A 167 -6.42 17.10 21.44
CA ARG A 167 -7.85 17.05 21.76
C ARG A 167 -8.13 17.14 23.26
N ASP A 168 -7.10 16.89 24.08
CA ASP A 168 -7.09 17.06 25.55
C ASP A 168 -6.63 18.48 25.91
#